data_64daff09504e3292c285e25d75ae88fd
#
_entry.id   64daff09504e3292c285e25d75ae88fd
#
_cell.length_a   1.000
_cell.length_b   1.000
_cell.length_c   1.000
_cell.angle_alpha   90.00
_cell.angle_beta   90.00
_cell.angle_gamma   90.00
#
_symmetry.space_group_name_H-M   'P 1'
#
loop_
_entity.id
_entity.type
_entity.pdbx_description
1 polymer ?
#
loop_
_entity_poly.entity_id
_entity_poly.type
_entity_poly.pdbx_seq_one_letter_code
_entity_poly.pdbx_strand_id
1 'polypeptide(L)'
;MVDCICEKCGKSFKQKGHLTQHLKRKTPCKKIENKIIEGAVKDKIEELKKNGEIIVPSNIDIKNEEGLNYLQNIVNNSIELILTDPPYITSCETGMGNLHKQIKENKEKGIDFVKTEEEWNNVKDKYINKKDNDMNEETMKKNYMKYGSIFGSKYSVQTEYGEWDETFTMGKLDEFIGEYYKKLKKGGTIIIFFDIWKITPLKDLMEKHKFKQIRFIEWIKTNPQPLNSKTNYLTNSREIALLGVKGGKPTFNSAYDNAIYHHPIQGGKNRFHPTQKSLALFEDLIKKHSNEGDTVLDTFLGSGTTAIASKNTRRNFKGCELSKEYYDKIKELI
;
A
#
# COMPACT_ATOMS: atom_id res chain seq x y z
N MET A 1 33.05 -8.73 -46.23
CA MET A 1 33.13 -9.70 -45.12
C MET A 1 31.79 -10.43 -45.08
N VAL A 2 31.79 -11.75 -45.28
CA VAL A 2 30.55 -12.55 -45.25
C VAL A 2 30.16 -12.78 -43.81
N ASP A 3 28.98 -12.27 -43.40
CA ASP A 3 28.43 -12.50 -42.06
C ASP A 3 28.08 -13.99 -41.89
N CYS A 4 28.53 -14.60 -40.80
CA CYS A 4 28.17 -15.96 -40.43
C CYS A 4 26.83 -15.98 -39.75
N ILE A 5 25.79 -16.57 -40.33
CA ILE A 5 24.43 -16.58 -39.81
C ILE A 5 24.13 -17.93 -39.15
N CYS A 6 23.45 -17.88 -37.99
CA CYS A 6 22.92 -19.07 -37.36
C CYS A 6 21.64 -19.53 -38.06
N GLU A 7 21.66 -20.66 -38.73
CA GLU A 7 20.50 -21.23 -39.46
C GLU A 7 19.29 -21.51 -38.54
N LYS A 8 19.53 -21.77 -37.22
CA LYS A 8 18.45 -22.03 -36.29
C LYS A 8 17.68 -20.76 -35.87
N CYS A 9 18.38 -19.64 -35.64
CA CYS A 9 17.75 -18.43 -35.05
C CYS A 9 17.94 -17.15 -35.87
N GLY A 10 18.60 -17.21 -37.02
CA GLY A 10 18.83 -16.09 -37.94
C GLY A 10 19.80 -15.02 -37.45
N LYS A 11 20.45 -15.20 -36.29
CA LYS A 11 21.36 -14.19 -35.76
C LYS A 11 22.69 -14.19 -36.56
N SER A 12 23.11 -13.00 -37.04
CA SER A 12 24.35 -12.80 -37.73
C SER A 12 25.51 -12.54 -36.78
N PHE A 13 26.73 -13.00 -37.15
CA PHE A 13 27.95 -12.85 -36.41
C PHE A 13 29.07 -12.43 -37.35
N LYS A 14 29.87 -11.43 -36.94
CA LYS A 14 31.00 -10.92 -37.73
C LYS A 14 32.18 -11.91 -37.83
N GLN A 15 32.22 -12.90 -36.95
CA GLN A 15 33.30 -13.89 -36.90
C GLN A 15 32.74 -15.31 -36.70
N LYS A 16 33.33 -16.29 -37.40
CA LYS A 16 32.95 -17.70 -37.34
C LYS A 16 33.09 -18.31 -35.93
N GLY A 17 34.05 -17.84 -35.14
CA GLY A 17 34.26 -18.27 -33.76
C GLY A 17 33.07 -17.90 -32.86
N HIS A 18 32.46 -16.74 -33.04
CA HIS A 18 31.30 -16.30 -32.28
C HIS A 18 30.04 -17.11 -32.62
N LEU A 19 29.86 -17.52 -33.89
CA LEU A 19 28.82 -18.46 -34.29
C LEU A 19 29.03 -19.83 -33.64
N THR A 20 30.23 -20.35 -33.64
CA THR A 20 30.58 -21.63 -33.00
C THR A 20 30.29 -21.61 -31.49
N GLN A 21 30.66 -20.52 -30.83
CA GLN A 21 30.36 -20.31 -29.40
C GLN A 21 28.87 -20.19 -29.12
N HIS A 22 28.11 -19.54 -30.00
CA HIS A 22 26.65 -19.44 -29.94
C HIS A 22 25.97 -20.82 -30.07
N LEU A 23 26.45 -21.68 -30.94
CA LEU A 23 25.94 -23.04 -31.17
C LEU A 23 26.26 -24.01 -30.02
N LYS A 24 27.34 -23.79 -29.30
CA LYS A 24 27.78 -24.61 -28.14
C LYS A 24 27.19 -24.23 -26.79
N ARG A 25 26.23 -23.27 -26.72
CA ARG A 25 25.60 -22.85 -25.46
C ARG A 25 24.82 -24.01 -24.83
N LYS A 26 24.82 -24.10 -23.49
CA LYS A 26 24.01 -25.06 -22.72
C LYS A 26 22.49 -24.90 -23.03
N THR A 27 22.04 -23.68 -23.26
CA THR A 27 20.66 -23.41 -23.68
C THR A 27 20.64 -23.12 -25.19
N PRO A 28 20.04 -24.00 -26.03
CA PRO A 28 19.96 -23.81 -27.48
C PRO A 28 19.18 -22.52 -27.83
N CYS A 29 19.54 -21.89 -28.94
CA CYS A 29 18.75 -20.79 -29.48
C CYS A 29 17.40 -21.30 -30.00
N LYS A 30 16.31 -20.50 -29.79
CA LYS A 30 14.99 -20.82 -30.36
C LYS A 30 15.00 -20.76 -31.87
N LYS A 31 14.29 -21.69 -32.55
CA LYS A 31 14.09 -21.66 -34.00
C LYS A 31 13.36 -20.39 -34.45
N ILE A 32 13.65 -19.88 -35.64
CA ILE A 32 13.01 -18.68 -36.21
C ILE A 32 11.48 -18.88 -36.26
N GLU A 33 11.03 -20.03 -36.76
CA GLU A 33 9.62 -20.40 -36.84
C GLU A 33 8.91 -20.29 -35.50
N ASN A 34 9.53 -20.80 -34.41
CA ASN A 34 8.94 -20.70 -33.06
C ASN A 34 8.83 -19.26 -32.57
N LYS A 35 9.79 -18.39 -32.93
CA LYS A 35 9.72 -16.96 -32.57
C LYS A 35 8.62 -16.22 -33.32
N ILE A 36 8.45 -16.54 -34.60
CA ILE A 36 7.39 -15.95 -35.45
C ILE A 36 6.02 -16.40 -34.93
N ILE A 37 5.87 -17.69 -34.62
CA ILE A 37 4.63 -18.23 -34.05
C ILE A 37 4.34 -17.62 -32.67
N GLU A 38 5.35 -17.58 -31.77
CA GLU A 38 5.18 -16.96 -30.45
C GLU A 38 4.80 -15.46 -30.55
N GLY A 39 5.39 -14.73 -31.51
CA GLY A 39 5.03 -13.35 -31.81
C GLY A 39 3.58 -13.21 -32.30
N ALA A 40 3.22 -13.95 -33.33
CA ALA A 40 1.87 -13.93 -33.90
C ALA A 40 0.79 -14.36 -32.92
N VAL A 41 1.07 -15.37 -32.06
CA VAL A 41 0.16 -15.80 -30.99
C VAL A 41 0.01 -14.70 -29.94
N LYS A 42 1.10 -14.05 -29.56
CA LYS A 42 1.06 -12.93 -28.61
C LYS A 42 0.24 -11.76 -29.16
N ASP A 43 0.48 -11.38 -30.39
CA ASP A 43 -0.24 -10.27 -31.06
C ASP A 43 -1.75 -10.61 -31.18
N LYS A 44 -2.09 -11.85 -31.52
CA LYS A 44 -3.49 -12.28 -31.59
C LYS A 44 -4.16 -12.33 -30.21
N ILE A 45 -3.46 -12.76 -29.16
CA ILE A 45 -3.96 -12.72 -27.78
C ILE A 45 -4.20 -11.26 -27.34
N GLU A 46 -3.30 -10.34 -27.66
CA GLU A 46 -3.47 -8.91 -27.36
C GLU A 46 -4.66 -8.31 -28.11
N GLU A 47 -4.85 -8.68 -29.39
CA GLU A 47 -6.01 -8.27 -30.17
C GLU A 47 -7.32 -8.80 -29.56
N LEU A 48 -7.37 -10.10 -29.21
CA LEU A 48 -8.55 -10.72 -28.60
C LEU A 48 -8.87 -10.14 -27.21
N LYS A 49 -7.86 -9.79 -26.43
CA LYS A 49 -8.03 -9.06 -25.16
C LYS A 49 -8.61 -7.68 -25.40
N LYS A 50 -8.07 -6.94 -26.38
CA LYS A 50 -8.52 -5.57 -26.72
C LYS A 50 -9.96 -5.55 -27.21
N ASN A 51 -10.39 -6.60 -27.90
CA ASN A 51 -11.76 -6.77 -28.37
C ASN A 51 -12.72 -7.33 -27.30
N GLY A 52 -12.22 -7.66 -26.11
CA GLY A 52 -13.02 -8.25 -25.02
C GLY A 52 -13.41 -9.72 -25.25
N GLU A 53 -12.83 -10.38 -26.26
CA GLU A 53 -13.14 -11.77 -26.61
C GLU A 53 -12.48 -12.80 -25.68
N ILE A 54 -11.40 -12.38 -24.98
CA ILE A 54 -10.71 -13.17 -23.95
C ILE A 54 -10.55 -12.35 -22.70
N ILE A 55 -11.11 -12.82 -21.59
CA ILE A 55 -10.85 -12.30 -20.25
C ILE A 55 -9.85 -13.23 -19.58
N VAL A 56 -8.62 -12.77 -19.39
CA VAL A 56 -7.63 -13.48 -18.56
C VAL A 56 -7.93 -13.13 -17.11
N PRO A 57 -8.32 -14.09 -16.26
CA PRO A 57 -8.56 -13.82 -14.85
C PRO A 57 -7.28 -13.37 -14.17
N SER A 58 -7.38 -12.35 -13.33
CA SER A 58 -6.26 -11.90 -12.50
C SER A 58 -5.88 -12.98 -11.50
N ASN A 59 -4.59 -13.24 -11.36
CA ASN A 59 -4.08 -14.10 -10.29
C ASN A 59 -3.81 -13.22 -9.06
N ILE A 60 -4.57 -13.44 -7.99
CA ILE A 60 -4.42 -12.72 -6.71
C ILE A 60 -3.81 -13.69 -5.70
N ASP A 61 -2.53 -13.48 -5.38
CA ASP A 61 -1.75 -14.28 -4.44
C ASP A 61 -1.45 -13.45 -3.19
N ILE A 62 -2.09 -13.80 -2.09
CA ILE A 62 -1.86 -13.15 -0.79
C ILE A 62 -1.48 -14.18 0.27
N LYS A 63 -0.58 -13.79 1.19
CA LYS A 63 -0.12 -14.63 2.29
C LYS A 63 -0.18 -13.93 3.63
N ASN A 64 -0.40 -14.71 4.70
CA ASN A 64 -0.22 -14.21 6.05
C ASN A 64 1.23 -14.42 6.45
N GLU A 65 2.05 -13.40 6.24
CA GLU A 65 3.50 -13.47 6.42
C GLU A 65 4.09 -12.07 6.65
N GLU A 66 5.24 -11.99 7.30
CA GLU A 66 6.00 -10.75 7.45
C GLU A 66 6.60 -10.32 6.10
N GLY A 67 6.57 -9.01 5.83
CA GLY A 67 6.87 -8.46 4.51
C GLY A 67 8.27 -8.76 3.97
N LEU A 68 9.34 -8.64 4.77
CA LEU A 68 10.71 -8.93 4.32
C LEU A 68 10.90 -10.42 4.04
N ASN A 69 10.29 -11.30 4.85
CA ASN A 69 10.32 -12.75 4.61
C ASN A 69 9.57 -13.10 3.32
N TYR A 70 8.40 -12.50 3.12
CA TYR A 70 7.62 -12.67 1.89
C TYR A 70 8.42 -12.24 0.64
N LEU A 71 9.11 -11.10 0.71
CA LEU A 71 9.93 -10.59 -0.40
C LEU A 71 11.06 -11.56 -0.80
N GLN A 72 11.59 -12.37 0.10
CA GLN A 72 12.62 -13.36 -0.24
C GLN A 72 12.11 -14.40 -1.26
N ASN A 73 10.81 -14.69 -1.23
CA ASN A 73 10.16 -15.65 -2.13
C ASN A 73 9.74 -15.03 -3.48
N ILE A 74 9.85 -13.71 -3.63
CA ILE A 74 9.52 -13.01 -4.88
C ILE A 74 10.74 -13.02 -5.80
N VAL A 75 10.53 -13.41 -7.05
CA VAL A 75 11.57 -13.44 -8.08
C VAL A 75 12.05 -12.00 -8.39
N ASN A 76 13.37 -11.81 -8.47
CA ASN A 76 13.92 -10.50 -8.84
C ASN A 76 13.52 -10.10 -10.27
N ASN A 77 13.30 -8.81 -10.49
CA ASN A 77 12.87 -8.24 -11.77
C ASN A 77 11.59 -8.89 -12.33
N SER A 78 10.61 -9.17 -11.46
CA SER A 78 9.33 -9.78 -11.83
C SER A 78 8.12 -8.88 -11.64
N ILE A 79 8.27 -7.75 -10.95
CA ILE A 79 7.19 -6.84 -10.56
C ILE A 79 7.22 -5.58 -11.42
N GLU A 80 6.07 -5.18 -11.95
CA GLU A 80 5.91 -3.95 -12.73
C GLU A 80 5.58 -2.74 -11.86
N LEU A 81 4.72 -2.92 -10.86
CA LEU A 81 4.29 -1.85 -9.96
C LEU A 81 4.34 -2.31 -8.50
N ILE A 82 4.95 -1.50 -7.65
CA ILE A 82 4.78 -1.59 -6.19
C ILE A 82 3.92 -0.41 -5.77
N LEU A 83 2.80 -0.68 -5.10
CA LEU A 83 1.89 0.33 -4.54
C LEU A 83 1.60 -0.07 -3.10
N THR A 84 2.14 0.68 -2.14
CA THR A 84 2.17 0.26 -0.74
C THR A 84 2.03 1.42 0.22
N ASP A 85 1.55 1.13 1.43
CA ASP A 85 1.30 2.07 2.52
C ASP A 85 1.86 1.49 3.84
N PRO A 86 3.17 1.55 4.05
CA PRO A 86 3.80 1.04 5.26
C PRO A 86 3.37 1.83 6.50
N PRO A 87 3.54 1.26 7.71
CA PRO A 87 3.28 1.97 8.95
C PRO A 87 4.01 3.32 9.01
N TYR A 88 3.29 4.38 9.41
CA TYR A 88 3.90 5.70 9.54
C TYR A 88 4.74 5.74 10.81
N ILE A 89 5.99 6.13 10.66
CA ILE A 89 6.93 6.28 11.76
C ILE A 89 6.61 7.60 12.46
N THR A 90 5.53 7.60 13.26
CA THR A 90 5.14 8.78 14.02
C THR A 90 6.05 8.94 15.23
N SER A 91 6.53 10.18 15.48
CA SER A 91 7.17 10.46 16.78
C SER A 91 6.12 10.34 17.87
N CYS A 92 6.39 9.54 18.89
CA CYS A 92 5.48 9.33 20.05
C CYS A 92 5.21 10.60 20.88
N GLU A 93 5.65 11.76 20.43
CA GLU A 93 5.55 13.05 21.13
C GLU A 93 4.23 13.80 20.90
N THR A 94 3.35 13.32 20.03
CA THR A 94 2.03 13.92 19.84
C THR A 94 1.06 13.47 20.93
N GLY A 95 0.16 14.35 21.38
CA GLY A 95 -0.76 14.10 22.51
C GLY A 95 -1.59 12.81 22.41
N MET A 96 -1.82 12.27 21.20
CA MET A 96 -2.46 10.97 20.99
C MET A 96 -1.52 9.80 21.31
N GLY A 97 -0.24 9.87 20.96
CA GLY A 97 0.75 8.85 21.29
C GLY A 97 0.93 8.70 22.82
N ASN A 98 0.91 9.80 23.56
CA ASN A 98 0.96 9.79 25.02
C ASN A 98 -0.30 9.14 25.62
N LEU A 99 -1.47 9.38 25.06
CA LEU A 99 -2.71 8.75 25.52
C LEU A 99 -2.69 7.22 25.31
N HIS A 100 -2.21 6.75 24.18
CA HIS A 100 -2.04 5.32 23.90
C HIS A 100 -1.03 4.66 24.84
N LYS A 101 0.09 5.31 25.08
CA LYS A 101 1.09 4.84 26.04
C LYS A 101 0.51 4.72 27.45
N GLN A 102 -0.23 5.71 27.91
CA GLN A 102 -0.92 5.66 29.22
C GLN A 102 -1.97 4.56 29.30
N ILE A 103 -2.73 4.33 28.20
CA ILE A 103 -3.72 3.25 28.15
C ILE A 103 -3.03 1.88 28.25
N LYS A 104 -1.94 1.67 27.51
CA LYS A 104 -1.15 0.44 27.55
C LYS A 104 -0.53 0.21 28.94
N GLU A 105 0.12 1.22 29.50
CA GLU A 105 0.68 1.17 30.86
C GLU A 105 -0.37 0.89 31.94
N ASN A 106 -1.57 1.46 31.80
CA ASN A 106 -2.67 1.21 32.73
C ASN A 106 -3.20 -0.23 32.60
N LYS A 107 -3.33 -0.74 31.35
CA LYS A 107 -3.75 -2.12 31.09
C LYS A 107 -2.72 -3.12 31.65
N GLU A 108 -1.42 -2.88 31.45
CA GLU A 108 -0.33 -3.69 32.02
C GLU A 108 -0.29 -3.66 33.57
N LYS A 109 -0.69 -2.53 34.14
CA LYS A 109 -0.80 -2.37 35.62
C LYS A 109 -2.14 -2.89 36.16
N GLY A 110 -3.01 -3.46 35.34
CA GLY A 110 -4.33 -3.95 35.75
C GLY A 110 -5.29 -2.83 36.19
N ILE A 111 -5.04 -1.58 35.77
CA ILE A 111 -5.91 -0.44 36.06
C ILE A 111 -7.08 -0.47 35.09
N ASP A 112 -8.26 -0.81 35.61
CA ASP A 112 -9.50 -0.79 34.81
C ASP A 112 -9.94 0.66 34.55
N PHE A 113 -10.53 0.89 33.35
CA PHE A 113 -11.13 2.18 33.01
C PHE A 113 -12.49 2.40 33.67
N VAL A 114 -13.00 1.37 34.36
CA VAL A 114 -14.24 1.46 35.16
C VAL A 114 -14.03 2.45 36.28
N LYS A 115 -14.84 3.50 36.29
CA LYS A 115 -14.83 4.55 37.29
C LYS A 115 -15.82 4.27 38.42
N THR A 116 -15.56 4.82 39.58
CA THR A 116 -16.41 4.69 40.74
C THR A 116 -17.49 5.79 40.79
N GLU A 117 -18.53 5.59 41.61
CA GLU A 117 -19.54 6.61 41.86
C GLU A 117 -18.95 7.86 42.51
N GLU A 118 -17.95 7.66 43.38
CA GLU A 118 -17.24 8.76 44.04
C GLU A 118 -16.49 9.62 43.02
N GLU A 119 -15.77 8.99 42.08
CA GLU A 119 -15.09 9.70 40.99
C GLU A 119 -16.06 10.46 40.09
N TRP A 120 -17.24 9.88 39.79
CA TRP A 120 -18.30 10.58 39.08
C TRP A 120 -18.78 11.81 39.84
N ASN A 121 -19.10 11.68 41.11
CA ASN A 121 -19.58 12.79 41.92
C ASN A 121 -18.57 13.94 42.01
N ASN A 122 -17.26 13.65 41.97
CA ASN A 122 -16.20 14.65 41.98
C ASN A 122 -16.08 15.45 40.66
N VAL A 123 -16.58 14.91 39.55
CA VAL A 123 -16.40 15.53 38.21
C VAL A 123 -17.71 15.93 37.52
N LYS A 124 -18.86 15.47 37.99
CA LYS A 124 -20.16 15.65 37.32
C LYS A 124 -20.49 17.11 37.05
N ASP A 125 -20.24 18.01 38.00
CA ASP A 125 -20.57 19.45 37.88
C ASP A 125 -19.78 20.11 36.73
N LYS A 126 -18.60 19.61 36.42
CA LYS A 126 -17.80 20.06 35.28
C LYS A 126 -18.44 19.76 33.92
N TYR A 127 -19.27 18.72 33.89
CA TYR A 127 -19.89 18.24 32.65
C TYR A 127 -21.34 18.66 32.51
N ILE A 128 -22.09 18.68 33.62
CA ILE A 128 -23.54 19.04 33.64
C ILE A 128 -23.74 20.54 33.37
N ASN A 129 -22.84 21.39 33.88
CA ASN A 129 -22.93 22.83 33.75
C ASN A 129 -22.44 23.40 32.40
N LYS A 130 -22.02 22.57 31.46
CA LYS A 130 -21.64 23.02 30.12
C LYS A 130 -22.87 23.20 29.22
N LYS A 131 -23.17 24.45 28.86
CA LYS A 131 -24.33 24.88 28.04
C LYS A 131 -24.46 24.17 26.66
N ASP A 132 -23.46 23.44 26.21
CA ASP A 132 -23.40 22.80 24.88
C ASP A 132 -23.55 21.27 24.95
N ASN A 133 -24.04 20.70 26.01
CA ASN A 133 -24.12 19.25 26.18
C ASN A 133 -25.58 18.80 26.20
N ASP A 134 -26.06 18.28 25.05
CA ASP A 134 -27.43 17.75 24.88
C ASP A 134 -27.62 16.36 25.51
N MET A 135 -26.61 15.78 26.15
CA MET A 135 -26.71 14.48 26.82
C MET A 135 -27.31 14.65 28.23
N ASN A 136 -28.26 13.77 28.59
CA ASN A 136 -28.77 13.70 29.95
C ASN A 136 -27.73 13.15 30.92
N GLU A 137 -27.84 13.53 32.19
CA GLU A 137 -26.90 13.17 33.26
C GLU A 137 -26.74 11.65 33.41
N GLU A 138 -27.82 10.89 33.30
CA GLU A 138 -27.80 9.43 33.44
C GLU A 138 -26.96 8.76 32.37
N THR A 139 -27.05 9.23 31.12
CA THR A 139 -26.24 8.76 30.00
C THR A 139 -24.78 9.15 30.20
N MET A 140 -24.51 10.38 30.66
CA MET A 140 -23.15 10.83 30.96
C MET A 140 -22.52 9.99 32.06
N LYS A 141 -23.24 9.74 33.16
CA LYS A 141 -22.82 8.90 34.29
C LYS A 141 -22.52 7.49 33.82
N LYS A 142 -23.44 6.84 33.11
CA LYS A 142 -23.29 5.48 32.58
C LYS A 142 -22.05 5.35 31.69
N ASN A 143 -21.82 6.31 30.83
CA ASN A 143 -20.65 6.33 29.96
C ASN A 143 -19.37 6.55 30.74
N TYR A 144 -19.36 7.49 31.68
CA TYR A 144 -18.21 7.78 32.51
C TYR A 144 -17.80 6.58 33.39
N MET A 145 -18.79 5.96 34.04
CA MET A 145 -18.58 4.77 34.85
C MET A 145 -17.95 3.62 34.05
N LYS A 146 -18.44 3.40 32.83
CA LYS A 146 -18.02 2.27 31.99
C LYS A 146 -16.73 2.53 31.19
N TYR A 147 -16.52 3.78 30.77
CA TYR A 147 -15.49 4.10 29.77
C TYR A 147 -14.53 5.21 30.24
N GLY A 148 -14.67 5.73 31.45
CA GLY A 148 -13.87 6.86 31.93
C GLY A 148 -14.14 8.18 31.19
N SER A 149 -15.18 8.24 30.33
CA SER A 149 -15.53 9.40 29.52
C SER A 149 -17.06 9.53 29.39
N ILE A 150 -17.61 10.75 29.53
CA ILE A 150 -19.05 11.02 29.35
C ILE A 150 -19.56 10.71 27.95
N PHE A 151 -18.69 10.67 26.97
CA PHE A 151 -19.03 10.46 25.57
C PHE A 151 -19.11 8.98 25.15
N GLY A 152 -18.84 8.05 26.07
CA GLY A 152 -18.94 6.62 25.87
C GLY A 152 -17.79 6.02 25.04
N SER A 153 -17.99 4.78 24.58
CA SER A 153 -16.97 3.99 23.85
C SER A 153 -16.45 4.65 22.56
N LYS A 154 -17.18 5.62 22.01
CA LYS A 154 -16.75 6.38 20.84
C LYS A 154 -15.47 7.19 21.09
N TYR A 155 -15.13 7.42 22.35
CA TYR A 155 -13.92 8.15 22.78
C TYR A 155 -12.96 7.31 23.62
N SER A 156 -13.36 6.14 24.06
CA SER A 156 -12.40 5.11 24.43
C SER A 156 -11.84 4.55 23.14
N VAL A 157 -10.77 5.16 22.67
CA VAL A 157 -10.16 4.81 21.39
C VAL A 157 -9.55 3.43 21.54
N GLN A 158 -10.31 2.39 21.18
CA GLN A 158 -9.76 1.10 20.79
C GLN A 158 -9.26 1.20 19.35
N THR A 159 -8.40 2.15 19.03
CA THR A 159 -7.50 2.03 17.90
C THR A 159 -6.29 1.28 18.45
N GLU A 160 -6.40 -0.02 18.51
CA GLU A 160 -5.25 -0.88 18.48
C GLU A 160 -4.61 -0.66 17.10
N TYR A 161 -3.75 0.35 16.99
CA TYR A 161 -2.68 0.33 16.02
C TYR A 161 -1.84 -0.87 16.46
N GLY A 162 -1.77 -1.92 15.67
CA GLY A 162 -1.15 -3.17 16.09
C GLY A 162 0.29 -2.99 16.54
N GLU A 163 0.81 -3.95 17.31
CA GLU A 163 2.18 -3.95 17.85
C GLU A 163 3.28 -3.68 16.81
N TRP A 164 2.97 -3.84 15.52
CA TRP A 164 3.87 -3.59 14.39
C TRP A 164 4.16 -2.11 14.12
N ASP A 165 3.27 -1.17 14.49
CA ASP A 165 3.53 0.27 14.30
C ASP A 165 4.64 0.76 15.25
N GLU A 166 4.78 0.17 16.43
CA GLU A 166 5.82 0.54 17.40
C GLU A 166 7.22 0.05 16.99
N THR A 167 7.31 -1.00 16.19
CA THR A 167 8.58 -1.64 15.79
C THR A 167 9.08 -1.23 14.40
N PHE A 168 8.25 -0.52 13.61
CA PHE A 168 8.62 -0.11 12.27
C PHE A 168 9.50 1.14 12.30
N THR A 169 10.74 1.02 11.84
CA THR A 169 11.75 2.08 11.89
C THR A 169 12.21 2.51 10.50
N MET A 170 12.88 3.66 10.40
CA MET A 170 13.53 4.10 9.16
C MET A 170 14.57 3.09 8.64
N GLY A 171 15.25 2.37 9.55
CA GLY A 171 16.17 1.29 9.18
C GLY A 171 15.43 0.12 8.52
N LYS A 172 14.30 -0.29 9.08
CA LYS A 172 13.47 -1.35 8.48
C LYS A 172 12.88 -0.91 7.12
N LEU A 173 12.44 0.34 7.01
CA LEU A 173 11.99 0.90 5.72
C LEU A 173 13.11 0.90 4.67
N ASP A 174 14.35 1.21 5.05
CA ASP A 174 15.52 1.14 4.18
C ASP A 174 15.74 -0.27 3.62
N GLU A 175 15.60 -1.32 4.45
CA GLU A 175 15.68 -2.71 4.01
C GLU A 175 14.57 -3.04 3.00
N PHE A 176 13.32 -2.66 3.28
CA PHE A 176 12.20 -2.83 2.35
C PHE A 176 12.46 -2.16 0.99
N ILE A 177 12.91 -0.90 0.98
CA ILE A 177 13.17 -0.14 -0.26
C ILE A 177 14.28 -0.83 -1.07
N GLY A 178 15.30 -1.37 -0.40
CA GLY A 178 16.36 -2.15 -1.04
C GLY A 178 15.83 -3.43 -1.70
N GLU A 179 14.98 -4.18 -1.01
CA GLU A 179 14.34 -5.37 -1.57
C GLU A 179 13.37 -5.00 -2.70
N TYR A 180 12.54 -3.99 -2.55
CA TYR A 180 11.64 -3.52 -3.61
C TYR A 180 12.39 -3.18 -4.90
N TYR A 181 13.54 -2.52 -4.79
CA TYR A 181 14.37 -2.24 -5.96
C TYR A 181 14.82 -3.51 -6.67
N LYS A 182 15.14 -4.59 -5.94
CA LYS A 182 15.52 -5.87 -6.55
C LYS A 182 14.35 -6.54 -7.27
N LYS A 183 13.13 -6.47 -6.68
CA LYS A 183 11.93 -7.15 -7.22
C LYS A 183 11.35 -6.45 -8.44
N LEU A 184 11.45 -5.13 -8.52
CA LEU A 184 10.96 -4.36 -9.66
C LEU A 184 11.73 -4.73 -10.95
N LYS A 185 11.02 -4.76 -12.07
CA LYS A 185 11.58 -4.78 -13.42
C LYS A 185 12.26 -3.45 -13.74
N LYS A 186 13.14 -3.45 -14.74
CA LYS A 186 13.67 -2.20 -15.31
C LYS A 186 12.52 -1.41 -15.92
N GLY A 187 12.36 -0.15 -15.52
CA GLY A 187 11.20 0.67 -15.84
C GLY A 187 10.01 0.47 -14.90
N GLY A 188 10.09 -0.49 -13.96
CA GLY A 188 9.06 -0.67 -12.94
C GLY A 188 8.96 0.51 -12.01
N THR A 189 7.75 0.78 -11.55
CA THR A 189 7.39 1.93 -10.73
C THR A 189 7.12 1.50 -9.29
N ILE A 190 7.56 2.32 -8.32
CA ILE A 190 7.17 2.20 -6.92
C ILE A 190 6.39 3.43 -6.50
N ILE A 191 5.32 3.25 -5.74
CA ILE A 191 4.54 4.30 -5.10
C ILE A 191 4.40 3.93 -3.62
N ILE A 192 4.92 4.79 -2.75
CA ILE A 192 4.89 4.60 -1.30
C ILE A 192 4.14 5.76 -0.67
N PHE A 193 2.98 5.48 -0.07
CA PHE A 193 2.33 6.44 0.82
C PHE A 193 3.10 6.54 2.11
N PHE A 194 3.26 7.76 2.63
CA PHE A 194 4.04 7.96 3.85
C PHE A 194 3.66 9.24 4.59
N ASP A 195 4.16 9.36 5.84
CA ASP A 195 3.98 10.55 6.65
C ASP A 195 4.59 11.78 5.96
N ILE A 196 3.79 12.84 5.81
CA ILE A 196 4.20 14.11 5.20
C ILE A 196 5.44 14.70 5.85
N TRP A 197 5.59 14.54 7.17
CA TRP A 197 6.72 15.07 7.93
C TRP A 197 8.02 14.25 7.77
N LYS A 198 7.91 13.06 7.17
CA LYS A 198 9.04 12.16 6.91
C LYS A 198 9.26 11.87 5.43
N ILE A 199 8.68 12.68 4.58
CA ILE A 199 8.75 12.49 3.13
C ILE A 199 10.17 12.72 2.58
N THR A 200 10.93 13.67 3.16
CA THR A 200 12.32 13.90 2.77
C THR A 200 13.23 12.71 3.12
N PRO A 201 13.23 12.18 4.34
CA PRO A 201 13.92 10.92 4.65
C PRO A 201 13.54 9.76 3.72
N LEU A 202 12.26 9.59 3.37
CA LEU A 202 11.82 8.57 2.41
C LEU A 202 12.47 8.79 1.03
N LYS A 203 12.47 10.04 0.54
CA LYS A 203 13.14 10.41 -0.72
C LYS A 203 14.61 10.03 -0.70
N ASP A 204 15.32 10.35 0.37
CA ASP A 204 16.76 10.07 0.51
C ASP A 204 17.03 8.56 0.47
N LEU A 205 16.19 7.74 1.11
CA LEU A 205 16.26 6.29 1.02
C LEU A 205 16.01 5.78 -0.40
N MET A 206 15.02 6.32 -1.10
CA MET A 206 14.76 5.95 -2.49
C MET A 206 15.96 6.30 -3.40
N GLU A 207 16.59 7.46 -3.21
CA GLU A 207 17.79 7.86 -3.96
C GLU A 207 19.00 6.97 -3.63
N LYS A 208 19.20 6.61 -2.36
CA LYS A 208 20.21 5.64 -1.90
C LYS A 208 20.10 4.32 -2.66
N HIS A 209 18.87 3.82 -2.83
CA HIS A 209 18.58 2.60 -3.59
C HIS A 209 18.43 2.82 -5.10
N LYS A 210 18.89 3.97 -5.62
CA LYS A 210 19.03 4.29 -7.06
C LYS A 210 17.70 4.46 -7.81
N PHE A 211 16.58 4.66 -7.12
CA PHE A 211 15.35 5.09 -7.78
C PHE A 211 15.55 6.43 -8.47
N LYS A 212 14.95 6.60 -9.61
CA LYS A 212 15.00 7.82 -10.44
C LYS A 212 13.61 8.39 -10.65
N GLN A 213 13.54 9.60 -11.22
CA GLN A 213 12.29 10.26 -11.55
C GLN A 213 11.34 10.37 -10.34
N ILE A 214 11.89 10.64 -9.14
CA ILE A 214 11.10 10.74 -7.92
C ILE A 214 10.13 11.93 -8.06
N ARG A 215 8.83 11.69 -7.79
CA ARG A 215 7.74 12.67 -7.89
C ARG A 215 6.79 12.52 -6.72
N PHE A 216 6.13 13.62 -6.37
CA PHE A 216 5.02 13.61 -5.42
C PHE A 216 3.74 13.12 -6.06
N ILE A 217 2.95 12.41 -5.27
CA ILE A 217 1.53 12.16 -5.50
C ILE A 217 0.81 12.73 -4.28
N GLU A 218 -0.22 13.52 -4.51
CA GLU A 218 -1.04 14.12 -3.47
C GLU A 218 -2.48 13.62 -3.58
N TRP A 219 -2.99 13.02 -2.50
CA TRP A 219 -4.39 12.67 -2.37
C TRP A 219 -5.12 13.72 -1.53
N ILE A 220 -6.03 14.44 -2.14
CA ILE A 220 -6.95 15.36 -1.50
C ILE A 220 -8.24 14.62 -1.17
N LYS A 221 -8.53 14.47 0.12
CA LYS A 221 -9.75 13.84 0.61
C LYS A 221 -10.93 14.77 0.38
N THR A 222 -11.92 14.36 -0.40
CA THR A 222 -13.11 15.20 -0.69
C THR A 222 -14.09 15.26 0.47
N ASN A 223 -13.99 14.33 1.43
CA ASN A 223 -14.80 14.25 2.64
C ASN A 223 -13.94 14.13 3.90
N PRO A 224 -12.98 15.05 4.14
CA PRO A 224 -12.12 14.98 5.32
C PRO A 224 -12.97 15.08 6.58
N GLN A 225 -12.71 14.18 7.54
CA GLN A 225 -13.43 14.23 8.81
C GLN A 225 -12.79 15.25 9.74
N PRO A 226 -13.55 16.13 10.36
CA PRO A 226 -13.06 16.99 11.42
C PRO A 226 -12.64 16.11 12.60
N LEU A 227 -11.42 16.33 13.10
CA LEU A 227 -10.93 15.67 14.30
C LEU A 227 -11.64 16.29 15.51
N ASN A 228 -12.74 15.68 15.94
CA ASN A 228 -13.38 15.86 17.26
C ASN A 228 -13.50 17.31 17.77
N SER A 229 -13.60 18.30 16.94
CA SER A 229 -13.55 19.66 17.40
C SER A 229 -14.91 20.33 17.17
N LYS A 230 -15.50 20.78 18.26
CA LYS A 230 -16.59 21.77 18.24
C LYS A 230 -16.10 23.15 17.78
N THR A 231 -14.79 23.32 17.64
CA THR A 231 -14.16 24.54 17.16
C THR A 231 -13.78 24.37 15.69
N ASN A 232 -13.94 25.43 14.90
CA ASN A 232 -13.45 25.45 13.52
C ASN A 232 -11.93 25.35 13.50
N TYR A 233 -11.41 24.28 12.93
CA TYR A 233 -9.99 24.04 12.80
C TYR A 233 -9.67 23.36 11.47
N LEU A 234 -8.40 23.35 11.09
CA LEU A 234 -7.94 22.68 9.86
C LEU A 234 -8.16 21.18 9.94
N THR A 235 -8.74 20.61 8.89
CA THR A 235 -8.91 19.16 8.76
C THR A 235 -7.67 18.52 8.13
N ASN A 236 -7.35 17.28 8.50
CA ASN A 236 -6.33 16.49 7.82
C ASN A 236 -6.90 15.95 6.49
N SER A 237 -6.89 16.80 5.46
CA SER A 237 -7.47 16.51 4.16
C SER A 237 -6.49 15.94 3.13
N ARG A 238 -5.21 15.75 3.50
CA ARG A 238 -4.18 15.37 2.53
C ARG A 238 -3.40 14.16 2.99
N GLU A 239 -3.06 13.31 2.02
CA GLU A 239 -2.03 12.28 2.15
C GLU A 239 -1.08 12.36 0.97
N ILE A 240 0.16 12.01 1.20
CA ILE A 240 1.23 12.12 0.22
C ILE A 240 1.86 10.75 -0.02
N ALA A 241 2.22 10.50 -1.28
CA ALA A 241 3.08 9.40 -1.65
C ALA A 241 4.28 9.89 -2.47
N LEU A 242 5.36 9.14 -2.47
CA LEU A 242 6.44 9.29 -3.44
C LEU A 242 6.36 8.19 -4.49
N LEU A 243 6.43 8.60 -5.74
CA LEU A 243 6.66 7.74 -6.87
C LEU A 243 8.14 7.72 -7.21
N GLY A 244 8.69 6.55 -7.56
CA GLY A 244 10.02 6.39 -8.10
C GLY A 244 10.07 5.31 -9.17
N VAL A 245 11.09 5.35 -10.03
CA VAL A 245 11.25 4.41 -11.15
C VAL A 245 12.59 3.69 -11.04
N LYS A 246 12.59 2.36 -11.21
CA LYS A 246 13.81 1.55 -11.31
C LYS A 246 14.42 1.68 -12.71
N GLY A 247 15.02 2.81 -13.00
CA GLY A 247 15.74 3.03 -14.28
C GLY A 247 14.91 2.67 -15.53
N GLY A 248 15.22 3.28 -16.66
CA GLY A 248 14.49 3.01 -17.90
C GLY A 248 13.21 3.84 -18.05
N LYS A 249 12.39 3.45 -19.04
CA LYS A 249 11.10 4.11 -19.35
C LYS A 249 10.00 3.44 -18.53
N PRO A 250 9.28 4.17 -17.67
CA PRO A 250 8.16 3.60 -16.93
C PRO A 250 6.93 3.40 -17.82
N THR A 251 6.04 2.49 -17.39
CA THR A 251 4.67 2.47 -17.90
C THR A 251 3.93 3.68 -17.36
N PHE A 252 3.33 4.46 -18.25
CA PHE A 252 2.49 5.59 -17.89
C PHE A 252 1.35 5.75 -18.92
N ASN A 253 0.15 5.38 -18.51
CA ASN A 253 -1.05 5.29 -19.35
C ASN A 253 -1.92 6.56 -19.23
N SER A 254 -1.28 7.73 -19.23
CA SER A 254 -1.93 9.04 -19.23
C SER A 254 -1.10 10.01 -20.08
N ALA A 255 -1.70 11.11 -20.51
CA ALA A 255 -0.95 12.16 -21.23
C ALA A 255 -0.15 13.01 -20.25
N TYR A 256 -0.77 14.05 -19.70
CA TYR A 256 -0.19 14.89 -18.64
C TYR A 256 -1.01 14.72 -17.39
N ASP A 257 -0.31 14.57 -16.24
CA ASP A 257 -0.91 14.38 -14.94
C ASP A 257 -0.17 15.25 -13.93
N ASN A 258 -0.92 16.03 -13.16
CA ASN A 258 -0.36 16.87 -12.10
C ASN A 258 -0.11 16.11 -10.78
N ALA A 259 -0.44 14.82 -10.77
CA ALA A 259 -0.32 13.91 -9.62
C ALA A 259 -1.13 14.37 -8.38
N ILE A 260 -2.21 15.14 -8.58
CA ILE A 260 -3.15 15.54 -7.54
C ILE A 260 -4.46 14.80 -7.78
N TYR A 261 -4.89 14.00 -6.81
CA TYR A 261 -6.05 13.12 -6.90
C TYR A 261 -7.09 13.53 -5.87
N HIS A 262 -8.34 13.69 -6.31
CA HIS A 262 -9.47 14.06 -5.47
C HIS A 262 -10.39 12.85 -5.30
N HIS A 263 -10.26 12.13 -4.19
CA HIS A 263 -11.10 10.97 -3.88
C HIS A 263 -11.59 11.02 -2.44
N PRO A 264 -12.79 10.48 -2.15
CA PRO A 264 -13.27 10.39 -0.78
C PRO A 264 -12.50 9.34 0.02
N ILE A 265 -12.48 9.50 1.33
CA ILE A 265 -12.11 8.44 2.26
C ILE A 265 -13.11 7.31 2.11
N GLN A 266 -12.63 6.07 2.12
CA GLN A 266 -13.51 4.90 2.17
C GLN A 266 -14.38 4.97 3.43
N GLY A 267 -15.70 4.96 3.26
CA GLY A 267 -16.67 5.02 4.33
C GLY A 267 -17.66 3.85 4.30
N GLY A 268 -18.58 3.82 5.27
CA GLY A 268 -19.68 2.87 5.32
C GLY A 268 -19.33 1.51 5.94
N LYS A 269 -20.22 0.54 5.75
CA LYS A 269 -20.11 -0.81 6.37
C LYS A 269 -18.89 -1.61 5.91
N ASN A 270 -18.33 -1.27 4.76
CA ASN A 270 -17.16 -1.96 4.19
C ASN A 270 -15.82 -1.40 4.69
N ARG A 271 -15.85 -0.43 5.61
CA ARG A 271 -14.65 0.06 6.26
C ARG A 271 -14.38 -0.75 7.53
N PHE A 272 -13.37 -1.60 7.50
CA PHE A 272 -12.97 -2.42 8.65
C PHE A 272 -11.53 -2.14 9.14
N HIS A 273 -10.78 -1.31 8.38
CA HIS A 273 -9.44 -0.90 8.76
C HIS A 273 -9.40 0.62 9.05
N PRO A 274 -8.77 1.07 10.13
CA PRO A 274 -8.75 2.49 10.54
C PRO A 274 -8.14 3.43 9.50
N THR A 275 -7.12 2.97 8.78
CA THR A 275 -6.38 3.74 7.75
C THR A 275 -6.69 3.29 6.32
N GLN A 276 -7.84 2.65 6.10
CA GLN A 276 -8.24 2.13 4.78
C GLN A 276 -8.19 3.22 3.72
N LYS A 277 -7.44 2.95 2.65
CA LYS A 277 -7.27 3.87 1.52
C LYS A 277 -8.48 3.84 0.57
N SER A 278 -8.61 4.89 -0.24
CA SER A 278 -9.66 4.96 -1.26
C SER A 278 -9.42 3.95 -2.38
N LEU A 279 -10.39 3.06 -2.61
CA LEU A 279 -10.32 2.06 -3.69
C LEU A 279 -10.20 2.73 -5.06
N ALA A 280 -10.99 3.77 -5.31
CA ALA A 280 -10.96 4.50 -6.58
C ALA A 280 -9.59 5.15 -6.86
N LEU A 281 -8.93 5.71 -5.83
CA LEU A 281 -7.58 6.24 -5.95
C LEU A 281 -6.59 5.14 -6.37
N PHE A 282 -6.66 3.97 -5.72
CA PHE A 282 -5.73 2.87 -5.98
C PHE A 282 -5.96 2.28 -7.38
N GLU A 283 -7.22 2.18 -7.82
CA GLU A 283 -7.54 1.79 -9.20
C GLU A 283 -6.97 2.77 -10.24
N ASP A 284 -7.08 4.08 -9.99
CA ASP A 284 -6.51 5.11 -10.86
C ASP A 284 -4.98 5.00 -10.95
N LEU A 285 -4.30 4.87 -9.81
CA LEU A 285 -2.84 4.72 -9.77
C LEU A 285 -2.39 3.43 -10.48
N ILE A 286 -3.07 2.31 -10.25
CA ILE A 286 -2.75 1.03 -10.90
C ILE A 286 -2.94 1.12 -12.41
N LYS A 287 -4.05 1.69 -12.89
CA LYS A 287 -4.30 1.87 -14.33
C LYS A 287 -3.25 2.74 -15.01
N LYS A 288 -2.81 3.81 -14.35
CA LYS A 288 -1.81 4.73 -14.91
C LYS A 288 -0.41 4.14 -14.95
N HIS A 289 -0.03 3.36 -13.96
CA HIS A 289 1.36 2.91 -13.78
C HIS A 289 1.59 1.42 -14.09
N SER A 290 0.58 0.73 -14.62
CA SER A 290 0.69 -0.66 -15.08
C SER A 290 -0.27 -0.94 -16.24
N ASN A 291 -0.03 -2.04 -16.96
CA ASN A 291 -0.93 -2.57 -17.98
C ASN A 291 -1.74 -3.76 -17.45
N GLU A 292 -2.83 -4.12 -18.12
CA GLU A 292 -3.56 -5.36 -17.80
C GLU A 292 -2.63 -6.58 -17.89
N GLY A 293 -2.71 -7.46 -16.89
CA GLY A 293 -1.84 -8.62 -16.77
C GLY A 293 -0.48 -8.36 -16.11
N ASP A 294 -0.09 -7.09 -15.88
CA ASP A 294 1.09 -6.75 -15.07
C ASP A 294 0.88 -7.16 -13.61
N THR A 295 1.97 -7.37 -12.88
CA THR A 295 1.93 -7.77 -11.46
C THR A 295 2.13 -6.55 -10.57
N VAL A 296 1.19 -6.32 -9.67
CA VAL A 296 1.25 -5.34 -8.60
C VAL A 296 1.68 -6.02 -7.31
N LEU A 297 2.54 -5.38 -6.53
CA LEU A 297 3.03 -5.89 -5.24
C LEU A 297 2.70 -4.90 -4.11
N ASP A 298 2.22 -5.46 -2.98
CA ASP A 298 2.05 -4.73 -1.72
C ASP A 298 2.36 -5.66 -0.54
N THR A 299 3.28 -5.27 0.33
CA THR A 299 3.68 -6.05 1.52
C THR A 299 3.14 -5.49 2.83
N PHE A 300 2.27 -4.48 2.77
CA PHE A 300 1.56 -3.89 3.89
C PHE A 300 0.08 -3.77 3.54
N LEU A 301 -0.56 -4.93 3.35
CA LEU A 301 -1.85 -5.01 2.66
C LEU A 301 -3.00 -4.39 3.45
N GLY A 302 -2.95 -4.41 4.80
CA GLY A 302 -3.93 -3.78 5.69
C GLY A 302 -5.37 -4.17 5.41
N SER A 303 -6.10 -3.33 4.70
CA SER A 303 -7.50 -3.59 4.31
C SER A 303 -7.67 -4.33 2.99
N GLY A 304 -6.60 -4.69 2.30
CA GLY A 304 -6.67 -5.34 0.99
C GLY A 304 -6.99 -4.42 -0.19
N THR A 305 -6.98 -3.11 0.00
CA THR A 305 -7.35 -2.14 -1.05
C THR A 305 -6.55 -2.36 -2.33
N THR A 306 -5.23 -2.56 -2.23
CA THR A 306 -4.35 -2.77 -3.39
C THR A 306 -4.68 -4.07 -4.13
N ALA A 307 -5.00 -5.14 -3.41
CA ALA A 307 -5.37 -6.43 -4.00
C ALA A 307 -6.72 -6.34 -4.73
N ILE A 308 -7.72 -5.72 -4.10
CA ILE A 308 -9.05 -5.51 -4.70
C ILE A 308 -8.94 -4.61 -5.94
N ALA A 309 -8.19 -3.50 -5.86
CA ALA A 309 -7.96 -2.60 -6.98
C ALA A 309 -7.25 -3.31 -8.15
N SER A 310 -6.27 -4.17 -7.86
CA SER A 310 -5.58 -4.98 -8.87
C SER A 310 -6.53 -5.95 -9.56
N LYS A 311 -7.37 -6.65 -8.81
CA LYS A 311 -8.41 -7.54 -9.34
C LYS A 311 -9.38 -6.79 -10.26
N ASN A 312 -9.93 -5.66 -9.79
CA ASN A 312 -10.89 -4.85 -10.53
C ASN A 312 -10.31 -4.29 -11.83
N THR A 313 -9.02 -4.04 -11.85
CA THR A 313 -8.31 -3.46 -12.99
C THR A 313 -7.61 -4.52 -13.87
N ARG A 314 -7.85 -5.81 -13.63
CA ARG A 314 -7.28 -6.95 -14.37
C ARG A 314 -5.75 -7.03 -14.30
N ARG A 315 -5.18 -6.66 -13.14
CA ARG A 315 -3.76 -6.87 -12.83
C ARG A 315 -3.60 -8.10 -11.97
N ASN A 316 -2.49 -8.80 -12.13
CA ASN A 316 -2.07 -9.79 -11.17
C ASN A 316 -1.61 -9.10 -9.89
N PHE A 317 -1.77 -9.77 -8.78
CA PHE A 317 -1.39 -9.23 -7.49
C PHE A 317 -0.57 -10.23 -6.67
N LYS A 318 0.42 -9.71 -5.99
CA LYS A 318 1.19 -10.42 -4.96
C LYS A 318 1.27 -9.54 -3.72
N GLY A 319 1.06 -10.13 -2.55
CA GLY A 319 1.15 -9.36 -1.33
C GLY A 319 1.06 -10.19 -0.06
N CYS A 320 1.31 -9.52 1.06
CA CYS A 320 1.19 -10.15 2.36
C CYS A 320 0.60 -9.20 3.41
N GLU A 321 0.03 -9.80 4.43
CA GLU A 321 -0.50 -9.14 5.61
C GLU A 321 0.00 -9.88 6.85
N LEU A 322 0.56 -9.13 7.80
CA LEU A 322 1.10 -9.69 9.03
C LEU A 322 -0.01 -10.12 9.99
N SER A 323 -1.06 -9.28 10.11
CA SER A 323 -2.20 -9.57 10.97
C SER A 323 -3.06 -10.69 10.39
N LYS A 324 -3.18 -11.79 11.12
CA LYS A 324 -4.05 -12.91 10.74
C LYS A 324 -5.51 -12.47 10.61
N GLU A 325 -5.98 -11.59 11.47
CA GLU A 325 -7.35 -11.08 11.44
C GLU A 325 -7.65 -10.31 10.14
N TYR A 326 -6.75 -9.38 9.75
CA TYR A 326 -6.92 -8.64 8.49
C TYR A 326 -6.75 -9.55 7.28
N TYR A 327 -5.78 -10.45 7.31
CA TYR A 327 -5.59 -11.44 6.25
C TYR A 327 -6.87 -12.26 5.99
N ASP A 328 -7.51 -12.79 7.05
CA ASP A 328 -8.72 -13.59 6.91
C ASP A 328 -9.88 -12.76 6.32
N LYS A 329 -10.07 -11.53 6.78
CA LYS A 329 -11.07 -10.59 6.22
C LYS A 329 -10.82 -10.30 4.73
N ILE A 330 -9.57 -10.11 4.33
CA ILE A 330 -9.22 -9.88 2.93
C ILE A 330 -9.55 -11.10 2.08
N LYS A 331 -9.27 -12.31 2.58
CA LYS A 331 -9.57 -13.57 1.88
C LYS A 331 -11.06 -13.75 1.59
N GLU A 332 -11.93 -13.21 2.43
CA GLU A 332 -13.37 -13.24 2.21
C GLU A 332 -13.85 -12.26 1.12
N LEU A 333 -13.04 -11.21 0.84
CA LEU A 333 -13.38 -10.15 -0.12
C LEU A 333 -12.85 -10.41 -1.54
N ILE A 334 -11.86 -11.30 -1.68
CA ILE A 334 -11.17 -11.58 -2.94
C ILE A 334 -11.61 -12.93 -3.52
#